data_ee5315ffeee963b1e2eb698e3ed9c1b5
#
_entry.id   ee5315ffeee963b1e2eb698e3ed9c1b5
#
_cell.length_a   1.000
_cell.length_b   1.000
_cell.length_c   1.000
_cell.angle_alpha   90.00
_cell.angle_beta   90.00
_cell.angle_gamma   90.00
#
_symmetry.space_group_name_H-M   'P 1'
#
loop_
_entity.id
_entity.type
_entity.pdbx_description
1 polymer ?
#
loop_
_entity_poly.entity_id
_entity_poly.type
_entity_poly.pdbx_seq_one_letter_code
_entity_poly.pdbx_strand_id
1 'polypeptide(L)'
;MTTHVVMYSGGKASWLAAWKVQDRYPEDQIDLLFADTRTEDEDLYRFLSEGAEALNLPLIEVADGRNIWEVFREERFLGNNRVPICSRVLKQETSAKYVRENYDPDDSVLYFGIDWTEAHRADRIPKHWEPYEVDFPLLWEPVTDKTDADLLLARYGIGQPHLYDLGAPHNNCGGLCVRAGHGHFKWALENIPETYRVWELEEQALRDYLEADVAILRDRRGGTTQPMTMTEFRERVQEKDTQLDLFDWGGCGCMVEYDEDP
;
A
#
# COMPACT_ATOMS: atom_id res chain seq x y z
N MET A 1 6.81 17.40 25.07
CA MET A 1 7.08 17.63 23.63
C MET A 1 6.52 16.42 22.94
N THR A 2 5.52 16.58 22.11
CA THR A 2 4.86 15.45 21.47
C THR A 2 5.69 14.97 20.28
N THR A 3 5.82 13.65 20.11
CA THR A 3 6.44 13.07 18.91
C THR A 3 5.34 12.72 17.90
N HIS A 4 5.47 13.21 16.69
CA HIS A 4 4.54 12.98 15.60
C HIS A 4 5.12 11.93 14.65
N VAL A 5 4.48 10.76 14.55
CA VAL A 5 4.97 9.67 13.69
C VAL A 5 4.06 9.54 12.48
N VAL A 6 4.57 9.86 11.31
CA VAL A 6 3.82 9.77 10.04
C VAL A 6 4.09 8.43 9.38
N MET A 7 3.04 7.63 9.15
CA MET A 7 3.13 6.38 8.38
C MET A 7 3.37 6.70 6.90
N TYR A 8 4.65 6.71 6.53
CA TYR A 8 5.16 7.27 5.27
C TYR A 8 5.36 6.17 4.23
N SER A 9 4.31 5.87 3.43
CA SER A 9 4.26 4.72 2.53
C SER A 9 4.91 4.92 1.15
N GLY A 10 5.50 6.09 0.87
CA GLY A 10 6.06 6.41 -0.46
C GLY A 10 5.00 6.79 -1.51
N GLY A 11 3.76 7.03 -1.11
CA GLY A 11 2.72 7.58 -1.98
C GLY A 11 2.49 9.07 -1.73
N LYS A 12 1.91 9.78 -2.71
CA LYS A 12 1.62 11.23 -2.62
C LYS A 12 0.80 11.61 -1.38
N ALA A 13 -0.17 10.79 -1.00
CA ALA A 13 -1.01 11.06 0.17
C ALA A 13 -0.21 11.03 1.48
N SER A 14 0.72 10.10 1.65
CA SER A 14 1.56 10.03 2.85
C SER A 14 2.56 11.19 2.93
N TRP A 15 3.10 11.62 1.79
CA TRP A 15 3.96 12.80 1.73
C TRP A 15 3.18 14.08 2.10
N LEU A 16 1.99 14.25 1.53
CA LEU A 16 1.12 15.40 1.85
C LEU A 16 0.71 15.41 3.34
N ALA A 17 0.46 14.22 3.91
CA ALA A 17 0.19 14.10 5.34
C ALA A 17 1.39 14.57 6.18
N ALA A 18 2.60 14.17 5.81
CA ALA A 18 3.83 14.63 6.47
C ALA A 18 4.00 16.14 6.39
N TRP A 19 3.79 16.72 5.20
CA TRP A 19 3.82 18.17 5.00
C TRP A 19 2.80 18.89 5.89
N LYS A 20 1.55 18.42 5.99
CA LYS A 20 0.51 19.04 6.84
C LYS A 20 0.83 18.94 8.33
N VAL A 21 1.40 17.81 8.76
CA VAL A 21 1.84 17.65 10.16
C VAL A 21 2.96 18.65 10.46
N GLN A 22 3.94 18.79 9.58
CA GLN A 22 5.03 19.75 9.75
C GLN A 22 4.54 21.21 9.74
N ASP A 23 3.62 21.55 8.84
CA ASP A 23 3.03 22.90 8.80
C ASP A 23 2.29 23.25 10.09
N ARG A 24 1.63 22.26 10.69
CA ARG A 24 0.86 22.45 11.93
C ARG A 24 1.71 22.43 13.20
N TYR A 25 2.79 21.65 13.22
CA TYR A 25 3.66 21.41 14.38
C TYR A 25 5.15 21.62 14.04
N PRO A 26 5.54 22.84 13.60
CA PRO A 26 6.87 23.08 13.05
C PRO A 26 8.01 22.97 14.07
N GLU A 27 7.70 23.03 15.37
CA GLU A 27 8.68 22.98 16.46
C GLU A 27 8.75 21.62 17.16
N ASP A 28 7.84 20.69 16.83
CA ASP A 28 7.80 19.38 17.45
C ASP A 28 8.65 18.35 16.67
N GLN A 29 8.95 17.23 17.31
CA GLN A 29 9.62 16.13 16.66
C GLN A 29 8.65 15.44 15.71
N ILE A 30 9.05 15.25 14.45
CA ILE A 30 8.28 14.54 13.42
C ILE A 30 9.16 13.48 12.80
N ASP A 31 8.72 12.24 12.85
CA ASP A 31 9.42 11.09 12.28
C ASP A 31 8.60 10.49 11.13
N LEU A 32 9.25 10.19 10.00
CA LEU A 32 8.65 9.52 8.86
C LEU A 32 8.95 8.03 8.95
N LEU A 33 7.93 7.19 9.16
CA LEU A 33 8.09 5.74 9.30
C LEU A 33 7.66 5.00 8.04
N PHE A 34 8.61 4.36 7.36
CA PHE A 34 8.39 3.52 6.19
C PHE A 34 8.62 2.04 6.49
N ALA A 35 7.63 1.20 6.17
CA ALA A 35 7.76 -0.25 6.24
C ALA A 35 8.04 -0.82 4.85
N ASP A 36 9.29 -1.22 4.62
CA ASP A 36 9.74 -1.81 3.37
C ASP A 36 9.27 -3.27 3.24
N THR A 37 8.53 -3.55 2.19
CA THR A 37 8.05 -4.91 1.87
C THR A 37 9.04 -5.70 1.01
N ARG A 38 10.13 -5.09 0.59
CA ARG A 38 11.10 -5.63 -0.38
C ARG A 38 10.47 -6.07 -1.71
N THR A 39 9.33 -5.47 -2.01
CA THR A 39 8.56 -5.71 -3.26
C THR A 39 8.19 -4.38 -3.91
N GLU A 40 8.71 -3.28 -3.39
CA GLU A 40 8.38 -1.94 -3.87
C GLU A 40 9.10 -1.64 -5.20
N ASP A 41 8.61 -0.63 -5.89
CA ASP A 41 9.24 -0.11 -7.11
C ASP A 41 10.52 0.68 -6.77
N GLU A 42 11.55 0.61 -7.63
CA GLU A 42 12.82 1.30 -7.36
C GLU A 42 12.67 2.82 -7.22
N ASP A 43 11.79 3.43 -8.01
CA ASP A 43 11.54 4.86 -7.95
C ASP A 43 10.79 5.30 -6.67
N LEU A 44 10.15 4.36 -5.96
CA LEU A 44 9.57 4.64 -4.65
C LEU A 44 10.63 5.08 -3.64
N TYR A 45 11.80 4.44 -3.64
CA TYR A 45 12.88 4.79 -2.70
C TYR A 45 13.47 6.18 -3.01
N ARG A 46 13.59 6.56 -4.30
CA ARG A 46 13.91 7.94 -4.69
C ARG A 46 12.91 8.92 -4.08
N PHE A 47 11.61 8.67 -4.29
CA PHE A 47 10.56 9.57 -3.80
C PHE A 47 10.52 9.67 -2.27
N LEU A 48 10.76 8.55 -1.55
CA LEU A 48 10.88 8.55 -0.08
C LEU A 48 12.01 9.49 0.38
N SER A 49 13.19 9.34 -0.21
CA SER A 49 14.38 10.13 0.15
C SER A 49 14.21 11.60 -0.20
N GLU A 50 13.88 11.92 -1.46
CA GLU A 50 13.67 13.30 -1.91
C GLU A 50 12.55 14.00 -1.11
N GLY A 51 11.47 13.27 -0.83
CA GLY A 51 10.34 13.80 -0.06
C GLY A 51 10.68 14.08 1.40
N ALA A 52 11.47 13.22 2.04
CA ALA A 52 11.95 13.41 3.40
C ALA A 52 12.97 14.57 3.48
N GLU A 53 13.93 14.62 2.55
CA GLU A 53 14.91 15.69 2.44
C GLU A 53 14.26 17.07 2.24
N ALA A 54 13.25 17.16 1.36
CA ALA A 54 12.55 18.40 1.09
C ALA A 54 11.80 18.95 2.30
N LEU A 55 11.30 18.07 3.17
CA LEU A 55 10.68 18.43 4.45
C LEU A 55 11.72 18.58 5.58
N ASN A 56 12.99 18.23 5.33
CA ASN A 56 14.03 18.16 6.36
C ASN A 56 13.59 17.34 7.58
N LEU A 57 12.94 16.19 7.33
CA LEU A 57 12.44 15.26 8.35
C LEU A 57 13.21 13.94 8.31
N PRO A 58 13.46 13.30 9.45
CA PRO A 58 14.11 12.00 9.52
C PRO A 58 13.21 10.92 8.89
N LEU A 59 13.80 10.11 7.99
CA LEU A 59 13.18 8.93 7.41
C LEU A 59 13.68 7.68 8.16
N ILE A 60 12.76 6.97 8.76
CA ILE A 60 13.00 5.73 9.48
C ILE A 60 12.46 4.59 8.62
N GLU A 61 13.35 3.73 8.18
CA GLU A 61 13.01 2.55 7.39
C GLU A 61 13.05 1.31 8.28
N VAL A 62 11.95 0.54 8.27
CA VAL A 62 11.85 -0.75 8.95
C VAL A 62 11.45 -1.83 7.95
N ALA A 63 11.94 -3.04 8.15
CA ALA A 63 11.61 -4.17 7.30
C ALA A 63 11.50 -5.44 8.13
N ASP A 64 10.56 -6.31 7.78
CA ASP A 64 10.49 -7.68 8.29
C ASP A 64 11.70 -8.50 7.81
N GLY A 65 12.17 -8.21 6.60
CA GLY A 65 13.30 -8.87 5.96
C GLY A 65 12.88 -9.80 4.82
N ARG A 66 11.63 -10.22 4.78
CA ARG A 66 11.03 -11.04 3.73
C ARG A 66 10.32 -10.18 2.70
N ASN A 67 10.17 -10.70 1.49
CA ASN A 67 9.24 -10.16 0.49
C ASN A 67 7.87 -10.84 0.61
N ILE A 68 6.89 -10.40 -0.21
CA ILE A 68 5.52 -10.92 -0.14
C ILE A 68 5.43 -12.43 -0.45
N TRP A 69 6.26 -12.94 -1.36
CA TRP A 69 6.25 -14.33 -1.78
C TRP A 69 6.86 -15.26 -0.74
N GLU A 70 7.87 -14.79 -0.02
CA GLU A 70 8.46 -15.49 1.12
C GLU A 70 7.44 -15.60 2.25
N VAL A 71 6.70 -14.53 2.55
CA VAL A 71 5.60 -14.57 3.52
C VAL A 71 4.54 -15.59 3.10
N PHE A 72 4.10 -15.58 1.84
CA PHE A 72 3.09 -16.54 1.37
C PHE A 72 3.55 -18.00 1.47
N ARG A 73 4.85 -18.27 1.22
CA ARG A 73 5.40 -19.63 1.37
C ARG A 73 5.43 -20.06 2.83
N GLU A 74 5.90 -19.21 3.74
CA GLU A 74 5.99 -19.53 5.16
C GLU A 74 4.61 -19.73 5.81
N GLU A 75 3.68 -18.82 5.50
CA GLU A 75 2.30 -18.90 5.99
C GLU A 75 1.47 -19.97 5.26
N ARG A 76 2.03 -20.60 4.23
CA ARG A 76 1.37 -21.59 3.37
C ARG A 76 0.02 -21.08 2.83
N PHE A 77 -0.03 -19.81 2.47
CA PHE A 77 -1.25 -19.12 2.06
C PHE A 77 -0.97 -18.08 0.98
N LEU A 78 -1.67 -18.16 -0.16
CA LEU A 78 -1.63 -17.11 -1.17
C LEU A 78 -2.55 -15.95 -0.76
N GLY A 79 -1.94 -14.79 -0.46
CA GLY A 79 -2.69 -13.57 -0.17
C GLY A 79 -3.66 -13.21 -1.31
N ASN A 80 -4.80 -12.66 -0.95
CA ASN A 80 -5.84 -12.27 -1.89
C ASN A 80 -6.59 -11.02 -1.40
N ASN A 81 -7.64 -10.59 -2.13
CA ASN A 81 -8.38 -9.38 -1.80
C ASN A 81 -9.11 -9.41 -0.44
N ARG A 82 -9.40 -10.59 0.12
CA ARG A 82 -10.03 -10.74 1.43
C ARG A 82 -9.01 -10.81 2.56
N VAL A 83 -7.95 -11.60 2.36
CA VAL A 83 -6.91 -11.85 3.36
C VAL A 83 -5.55 -11.47 2.76
N PRO A 84 -5.17 -10.19 2.78
CA PRO A 84 -3.87 -9.71 2.29
C PRO A 84 -2.81 -9.85 3.39
N ILE A 85 -2.44 -11.10 3.69
CA ILE A 85 -1.50 -11.46 4.76
C ILE A 85 -0.15 -10.72 4.66
N CYS A 86 0.30 -10.40 3.44
CA CYS A 86 1.50 -9.59 3.23
C CYS A 86 1.39 -8.20 3.87
N SER A 87 0.22 -7.55 3.80
CA SER A 87 0.01 -6.25 4.43
C SER A 87 0.04 -6.35 5.95
N ARG A 88 -0.55 -7.40 6.51
CA ARG A 88 -0.52 -7.64 7.95
C ARG A 88 0.92 -7.83 8.44
N VAL A 89 1.63 -8.78 7.86
CA VAL A 89 2.98 -9.16 8.32
C VAL A 89 4.01 -8.07 8.02
N LEU A 90 4.12 -7.65 6.75
CA LEU A 90 5.21 -6.78 6.31
C LEU A 90 5.01 -5.31 6.64
N LYS A 91 3.76 -4.85 6.76
CA LYS A 91 3.48 -3.43 7.05
C LYS A 91 2.95 -3.22 8.47
N GLN A 92 1.84 -3.86 8.85
CA GLN A 92 1.20 -3.57 10.13
C GLN A 92 2.01 -4.08 11.33
N GLU A 93 2.36 -5.36 11.36
CA GLU A 93 3.10 -5.97 12.48
C GLU A 93 4.51 -5.38 12.58
N THR A 94 5.18 -5.17 11.44
CA THR A 94 6.53 -4.57 11.39
C THR A 94 6.52 -3.14 11.92
N SER A 95 5.59 -2.29 11.45
CA SER A 95 5.47 -0.92 11.94
C SER A 95 5.06 -0.89 13.41
N ALA A 96 4.09 -1.72 13.81
CA ALA A 96 3.59 -1.75 15.18
C ALA A 96 4.66 -2.20 16.18
N LYS A 97 5.51 -3.15 15.79
CA LYS A 97 6.65 -3.55 16.60
C LYS A 97 7.59 -2.37 16.83
N TYR A 98 8.00 -1.69 15.77
CA TYR A 98 8.90 -0.55 15.87
C TYR A 98 8.30 0.59 16.71
N VAL A 99 7.03 0.92 16.46
CA VAL A 99 6.32 1.97 17.22
C VAL A 99 6.30 1.67 18.71
N ARG A 100 5.93 0.44 19.11
CA ARG A 100 5.87 0.04 20.53
C ARG A 100 7.24 0.00 21.21
N GLU A 101 8.31 -0.24 20.46
CA GLU A 101 9.68 -0.30 21.00
C GLU A 101 10.32 1.10 21.14
N ASN A 102 9.85 2.12 20.39
CA ASN A 102 10.54 3.40 20.28
C ASN A 102 9.72 4.62 20.72
N TYR A 103 8.41 4.51 20.85
CA TYR A 103 7.53 5.63 21.17
C TYR A 103 6.64 5.33 22.38
N ASP A 104 6.44 6.34 23.24
CA ASP A 104 5.50 6.26 24.34
C ASP A 104 4.12 6.70 23.85
N PRO A 105 3.04 5.93 24.09
CA PRO A 105 1.70 6.30 23.67
C PRO A 105 1.16 7.58 24.33
N ASP A 106 1.66 7.93 25.51
CA ASP A 106 1.24 9.15 26.20
C ASP A 106 1.85 10.43 25.60
N ASP A 107 2.95 10.29 24.83
CA ASP A 107 3.70 11.40 24.26
C ASP A 107 3.76 11.35 22.71
N SER A 108 3.03 10.44 22.07
CA SER A 108 3.14 10.23 20.62
C SER A 108 1.79 10.16 19.92
N VAL A 109 1.73 10.71 18.71
CA VAL A 109 0.57 10.65 17.81
C VAL A 109 0.96 10.03 16.49
N LEU A 110 0.17 9.08 15.99
CA LEU A 110 0.39 8.40 14.73
C LEU A 110 -0.49 9.00 13.62
N TYR A 111 0.12 9.34 12.49
CA TYR A 111 -0.57 9.99 11.37
C TYR A 111 -0.62 9.10 10.14
N PHE A 112 -1.81 9.06 9.51
CA PHE A 112 -2.05 8.28 8.30
C PHE A 112 -2.53 9.17 7.15
N GLY A 113 -1.97 8.98 5.96
CA GLY A 113 -2.35 9.69 4.74
C GLY A 113 -3.64 9.16 4.13
N ILE A 114 -4.74 9.25 4.86
CA ILE A 114 -6.11 8.88 4.43
C ILE A 114 -6.80 10.15 3.93
N ASP A 115 -7.13 10.19 2.64
CA ASP A 115 -7.92 11.28 2.08
C ASP A 115 -9.43 11.04 2.17
N TRP A 116 -10.22 12.00 1.75
CA TRP A 116 -11.69 11.93 1.84
C TRP A 116 -12.31 10.77 1.03
N THR A 117 -11.64 10.29 -0.03
CA THR A 117 -12.12 9.14 -0.84
C THR A 117 -11.99 7.82 -0.09
N GLU A 118 -11.12 7.77 0.91
CA GLU A 118 -10.84 6.63 1.76
C GLU A 118 -11.28 6.85 3.22
N ALA A 119 -12.06 7.90 3.52
CA ALA A 119 -12.44 8.29 4.88
C ALA A 119 -13.10 7.16 5.69
N HIS A 120 -13.79 6.22 5.03
CA HIS A 120 -14.37 5.02 5.67
C HIS A 120 -13.33 4.13 6.39
N ARG A 121 -12.03 4.27 6.06
CA ARG A 121 -10.94 3.55 6.72
C ARG A 121 -10.53 4.19 8.04
N ALA A 122 -10.78 5.49 8.21
CA ALA A 122 -10.42 6.24 9.40
C ALA A 122 -11.08 5.69 10.68
N ASP A 123 -12.26 5.08 10.56
CA ASP A 123 -12.99 4.52 11.72
C ASP A 123 -12.33 3.22 12.27
N ARG A 124 -11.56 2.52 11.46
CA ARG A 124 -10.99 1.21 11.81
C ARG A 124 -9.52 1.29 12.25
N ILE A 125 -8.75 2.18 11.66
CA ILE A 125 -7.31 2.31 11.92
C ILE A 125 -7.01 2.55 13.40
N PRO A 126 -7.70 3.46 14.15
CA PRO A 126 -7.38 3.73 15.54
C PRO A 126 -7.43 2.50 16.44
N LYS A 127 -8.41 1.61 16.23
CA LYS A 127 -8.56 0.39 17.06
C LYS A 127 -7.35 -0.53 16.99
N HIS A 128 -6.72 -0.62 15.83
CA HIS A 128 -5.51 -1.43 15.63
C HIS A 128 -4.29 -0.85 16.36
N TRP A 129 -4.28 0.46 16.55
CA TRP A 129 -3.14 1.20 17.11
C TRP A 129 -3.28 1.57 18.56
N GLU A 130 -4.35 1.15 19.24
CA GLU A 130 -4.46 1.35 20.70
C GLU A 130 -3.21 0.82 21.42
N PRO A 131 -2.67 1.56 22.41
CA PRO A 131 -3.22 2.77 23.04
C PRO A 131 -2.77 4.11 22.42
N TYR A 132 -2.14 4.13 21.24
CA TYR A 132 -1.66 5.36 20.59
C TYR A 132 -2.83 6.21 20.06
N GLU A 133 -2.70 7.53 20.18
CA GLU A 133 -3.56 8.45 19.43
C GLU A 133 -3.29 8.35 17.93
N VAL A 134 -4.35 8.37 17.14
CA VAL A 134 -4.27 8.30 15.67
C VAL A 134 -5.03 9.44 15.05
N ASP A 135 -4.43 10.13 14.05
CA ASP A 135 -5.06 11.23 13.36
C ASP A 135 -4.80 11.19 11.83
N PHE A 136 -5.61 11.94 11.08
CA PHE A 136 -5.69 11.89 9.62
C PHE A 136 -5.52 13.29 9.03
N PRO A 137 -4.29 13.75 8.76
CA PRO A 137 -4.02 15.12 8.35
C PRO A 137 -4.75 15.58 7.09
N LEU A 138 -5.03 14.68 6.16
CA LEU A 138 -5.73 15.03 4.91
C LEU A 138 -7.21 15.33 5.12
N LEU A 139 -7.78 14.91 6.25
CA LEU A 139 -9.16 15.22 6.66
C LEU A 139 -9.27 16.50 7.50
N TRP A 140 -8.14 17.15 7.89
CA TRP A 140 -8.17 18.44 8.57
C TRP A 140 -8.62 19.54 7.62
N GLU A 141 -9.31 20.55 8.15
CA GLU A 141 -9.67 21.74 7.37
C GLU A 141 -8.43 22.63 7.08
N PRO A 142 -8.22 23.07 5.85
CA PRO A 142 -8.95 22.65 4.66
C PRO A 142 -8.63 21.19 4.28
N VAL A 143 -9.67 20.43 3.91
CA VAL A 143 -9.53 19.06 3.43
C VAL A 143 -8.70 19.05 2.13
N THR A 144 -7.77 18.11 2.04
CA THR A 144 -6.83 18.00 0.92
C THR A 144 -6.81 16.58 0.34
N ASP A 145 -6.38 16.46 -0.90
CA ASP A 145 -6.26 15.18 -1.60
C ASP A 145 -4.95 15.06 -2.41
N LYS A 146 -4.84 14.01 -3.21
CA LYS A 146 -3.64 13.74 -4.03
C LYS A 146 -3.37 14.83 -5.08
N THR A 147 -4.37 15.59 -5.50
CA THR A 147 -4.20 16.71 -6.46
C THR A 147 -3.48 17.88 -5.79
N ASP A 148 -3.78 18.14 -4.52
CA ASP A 148 -3.06 19.15 -3.75
C ASP A 148 -1.58 18.77 -3.57
N ALA A 149 -1.30 17.47 -3.40
CA ALA A 149 0.07 16.96 -3.35
C ALA A 149 0.86 17.31 -4.62
N ASP A 150 0.26 17.19 -5.82
CA ASP A 150 0.93 17.47 -7.09
C ASP A 150 1.41 18.93 -7.17
N LEU A 151 0.58 19.87 -6.71
CA LEU A 151 0.95 21.29 -6.67
C LEU A 151 2.09 21.58 -5.69
N LEU A 152 2.08 20.92 -4.54
CA LEU A 152 3.13 21.08 -3.53
C LEU A 152 4.43 20.41 -3.96
N LEU A 153 4.40 19.19 -4.46
CA LEU A 153 5.56 18.48 -4.99
C LEU A 153 6.28 19.34 -6.05
N ALA A 154 5.50 19.94 -6.97
CA ALA A 154 6.07 20.85 -7.97
C ALA A 154 6.78 22.08 -7.34
N ARG A 155 6.26 22.62 -6.23
CA ARG A 155 6.91 23.75 -5.51
C ARG A 155 8.22 23.33 -4.85
N TYR A 156 8.30 22.10 -4.37
CA TYR A 156 9.51 21.54 -3.77
C TYR A 156 10.49 20.98 -4.81
N GLY A 157 10.10 20.97 -6.11
CA GLY A 157 10.91 20.43 -7.19
C GLY A 157 11.03 18.91 -7.18
N ILE A 158 10.09 18.20 -6.55
CA ILE A 158 10.05 16.73 -6.42
C ILE A 158 9.18 16.19 -7.55
N GLY A 159 9.74 15.26 -8.35
CA GLY A 159 8.95 14.45 -9.30
C GLY A 159 8.04 13.47 -8.56
N GLN A 160 6.77 13.35 -9.00
CA GLN A 160 5.92 12.28 -8.46
C GLN A 160 6.51 10.90 -8.75
N PRO A 161 6.15 9.85 -7.98
CA PRO A 161 6.53 8.48 -8.31
C PRO A 161 6.11 8.09 -9.72
N HIS A 162 7.00 7.43 -10.48
CA HIS A 162 6.78 7.19 -11.90
C HIS A 162 5.57 6.29 -12.21
N LEU A 163 5.16 5.43 -11.27
CA LEU A 163 3.94 4.63 -11.45
C LEU A 163 2.69 5.48 -11.63
N TYR A 164 2.64 6.69 -11.03
CA TYR A 164 1.53 7.63 -11.28
C TYR A 164 1.59 8.20 -12.71
N ASP A 165 2.80 8.41 -13.28
CA ASP A 165 2.96 8.82 -14.68
C ASP A 165 2.45 7.76 -15.66
N LEU A 166 2.52 6.50 -15.27
CA LEU A 166 1.95 5.36 -16.00
C LEU A 166 0.45 5.17 -15.74
N GLY A 167 -0.17 6.00 -14.90
CA GLY A 167 -1.59 5.93 -14.59
C GLY A 167 -1.97 4.94 -13.47
N ALA A 168 -1.02 4.48 -12.66
CA ALA A 168 -1.33 3.67 -11.48
C ALA A 168 -2.14 4.47 -10.45
N PRO A 169 -3.11 3.86 -9.77
CA PRO A 169 -3.90 4.52 -8.73
C PRO A 169 -3.12 4.74 -7.42
N HIS A 170 -2.04 3.99 -7.23
CA HIS A 170 -1.17 4.04 -6.04
C HIS A 170 0.25 3.57 -6.38
N ASN A 171 1.20 3.85 -5.47
CA ASN A 171 2.64 3.55 -5.63
C ASN A 171 3.12 2.43 -4.70
N ASN A 172 2.28 1.46 -4.35
CA ASN A 172 2.65 0.40 -3.41
C ASN A 172 2.96 -0.91 -4.12
N CYS A 173 3.81 -1.74 -3.51
CA CYS A 173 4.09 -3.12 -3.90
C CYS A 173 4.53 -3.25 -5.37
N GLY A 174 5.38 -2.34 -5.86
CA GLY A 174 5.90 -2.40 -7.23
C GLY A 174 4.84 -2.25 -8.32
N GLY A 175 3.69 -1.62 -8.01
CA GLY A 175 2.60 -1.41 -8.95
C GLY A 175 1.61 -2.58 -9.05
N LEU A 176 1.81 -3.67 -8.31
CA LEU A 176 0.84 -4.77 -8.20
C LEU A 176 0.45 -5.02 -6.75
N CYS A 177 -0.79 -5.43 -6.52
CA CYS A 177 -1.31 -5.72 -5.20
C CYS A 177 -2.28 -6.91 -5.26
N VAL A 178 -2.19 -7.84 -4.31
CA VAL A 178 -3.12 -8.97 -4.20
C VAL A 178 -4.58 -8.53 -3.96
N ARG A 179 -4.81 -7.28 -3.58
CA ARG A 179 -6.14 -6.68 -3.42
C ARG A 179 -6.67 -6.01 -4.68
N ALA A 180 -5.83 -5.87 -5.70
CA ALA A 180 -6.23 -5.23 -6.93
C ALA A 180 -7.27 -6.05 -7.70
N GLY A 181 -8.13 -5.36 -8.45
CA GLY A 181 -9.11 -5.96 -9.33
C GLY A 181 -8.60 -6.17 -10.76
N HIS A 182 -9.45 -6.71 -11.62
CA HIS A 182 -9.10 -7.03 -13.01
C HIS A 182 -8.62 -5.81 -13.81
N GLY A 183 -9.22 -4.63 -13.59
CA GLY A 183 -8.80 -3.40 -14.26
C GLY A 183 -7.36 -3.03 -13.98
N HIS A 184 -6.95 -3.15 -12.71
CA HIS A 184 -5.57 -2.89 -12.30
C HIS A 184 -4.58 -3.93 -12.84
N PHE A 185 -4.94 -5.23 -12.82
CA PHE A 185 -4.10 -6.28 -13.39
C PHE A 185 -3.93 -6.13 -14.91
N LYS A 186 -4.99 -5.67 -15.62
CA LYS A 186 -4.87 -5.33 -17.04
C LYS A 186 -3.93 -4.14 -17.24
N TRP A 187 -4.07 -3.08 -16.43
CA TRP A 187 -3.16 -1.95 -16.47
C TRP A 187 -1.69 -2.41 -16.25
N ALA A 188 -1.45 -3.26 -15.26
CA ALA A 188 -0.10 -3.78 -14.98
C ALA A 188 0.46 -4.60 -16.15
N LEU A 189 -0.37 -5.45 -16.77
CA LEU A 189 0.02 -6.21 -17.95
C LEU A 189 0.44 -5.31 -19.13
N GLU A 190 -0.21 -4.15 -19.28
CA GLU A 190 0.05 -3.21 -20.38
C GLU A 190 1.21 -2.23 -20.10
N ASN A 191 1.43 -1.82 -18.85
CA ASN A 191 2.35 -0.75 -18.49
C ASN A 191 3.61 -1.23 -17.74
N ILE A 192 3.53 -2.34 -16.99
CA ILE A 192 4.65 -2.93 -16.24
C ILE A 192 4.72 -4.45 -16.53
N PRO A 193 4.84 -4.87 -17.80
CA PRO A 193 4.73 -6.28 -18.21
C PRO A 193 5.80 -7.18 -17.58
N GLU A 194 6.98 -6.66 -17.28
CA GLU A 194 8.05 -7.42 -16.63
C GLU A 194 7.70 -7.77 -15.19
N THR A 195 7.21 -6.79 -14.43
CA THR A 195 6.70 -7.01 -13.07
C THR A 195 5.53 -7.98 -13.08
N TYR A 196 4.58 -7.82 -14.03
CA TYR A 196 3.48 -8.75 -14.19
C TYR A 196 3.99 -10.18 -14.43
N ARG A 197 4.99 -10.35 -15.29
CA ARG A 197 5.58 -11.66 -15.60
C ARG A 197 6.24 -12.29 -14.37
N VAL A 198 6.95 -11.54 -13.57
CA VAL A 198 7.54 -12.03 -12.31
C VAL A 198 6.44 -12.53 -11.38
N TRP A 199 5.38 -11.76 -11.20
CA TRP A 199 4.25 -12.15 -10.35
C TRP A 199 3.53 -13.40 -10.87
N GLU A 200 3.35 -13.53 -12.20
CA GLU A 200 2.77 -14.71 -12.84
C GLU A 200 3.58 -15.98 -12.52
N LEU A 201 4.91 -15.88 -12.58
CA LEU A 201 5.82 -16.99 -12.26
C LEU A 201 5.80 -17.35 -10.78
N GLU A 202 5.79 -16.36 -9.92
CA GLU A 202 5.75 -16.55 -8.47
C GLU A 202 4.40 -17.13 -8.00
N GLU A 203 3.28 -16.67 -8.58
CA GLU A 203 1.97 -17.28 -8.34
C GLU A 203 1.98 -18.76 -8.69
N GLN A 204 2.50 -19.13 -9.88
CA GLN A 204 2.57 -20.53 -10.29
C GLN A 204 3.49 -21.35 -9.38
N ALA A 205 4.67 -20.84 -9.04
CA ALA A 205 5.60 -21.50 -8.13
C ALA A 205 5.00 -21.73 -6.75
N LEU A 206 4.21 -20.78 -6.25
CA LEU A 206 3.51 -20.92 -4.97
C LEU A 206 2.36 -21.97 -5.06
N ARG A 207 1.60 -21.98 -6.16
CA ARG A 207 0.57 -23.01 -6.41
C ARG A 207 1.16 -24.42 -6.38
N ASP A 208 2.30 -24.59 -7.05
CA ASP A 208 3.04 -25.88 -7.09
C ASP A 208 3.54 -26.26 -5.68
N TYR A 209 4.08 -25.29 -4.95
CA TYR A 209 4.53 -25.49 -3.56
C TYR A 209 3.39 -25.87 -2.61
N LEU A 210 2.22 -25.25 -2.76
CA LEU A 210 1.05 -25.51 -1.91
C LEU A 210 0.28 -26.77 -2.34
N GLU A 211 0.52 -27.28 -3.55
CA GLU A 211 -0.28 -28.35 -4.18
C GLU A 211 -1.79 -28.01 -4.17
N ALA A 212 -2.13 -26.73 -4.42
CA ALA A 212 -3.49 -26.23 -4.24
C ALA A 212 -3.94 -25.37 -5.43
N ASP A 213 -5.24 -25.48 -5.75
CA ASP A 213 -5.87 -24.63 -6.77
C ASP A 213 -6.27 -23.28 -6.16
N VAL A 214 -5.28 -22.41 -5.96
CA VAL A 214 -5.41 -21.05 -5.42
C VAL A 214 -4.97 -20.03 -6.46
N ALA A 215 -5.50 -18.82 -6.44
CA ALA A 215 -5.06 -17.73 -7.31
C ALA A 215 -5.34 -16.38 -6.65
N ILE A 216 -4.59 -15.34 -7.04
CA ILE A 216 -4.81 -13.97 -6.60
C ILE A 216 -6.17 -13.48 -7.11
N LEU A 217 -6.41 -13.67 -8.41
CA LEU A 217 -7.65 -13.24 -9.06
C LEU A 217 -8.76 -14.28 -8.94
N ARG A 218 -9.98 -13.82 -9.20
CA ARG A 218 -11.19 -14.63 -9.13
C ARG A 218 -12.05 -14.44 -10.38
N ASP A 219 -12.50 -15.56 -10.94
CA ASP A 219 -13.56 -15.57 -11.93
C ASP A 219 -14.93 -15.72 -11.22
N ARG A 220 -15.82 -14.75 -11.44
CA ARG A 220 -17.16 -14.72 -10.82
C ARG A 220 -18.28 -15.02 -11.80
N ARG A 221 -17.98 -15.63 -12.94
CA ARG A 221 -18.97 -15.98 -13.95
C ARG A 221 -19.88 -17.11 -13.50
N GLY A 222 -21.09 -17.11 -14.02
CA GLY A 222 -22.07 -18.19 -13.79
C GLY A 222 -22.54 -18.35 -12.35
N GLY A 223 -22.42 -17.32 -11.50
CA GLY A 223 -22.86 -17.36 -10.10
C GLY A 223 -21.95 -18.16 -9.17
N THR A 224 -20.78 -18.60 -9.64
CA THR A 224 -19.75 -19.25 -8.84
C THR A 224 -18.50 -18.37 -8.77
N THR A 225 -17.67 -18.57 -7.73
CA THR A 225 -16.39 -17.91 -7.62
C THR A 225 -15.29 -18.96 -7.73
N GLN A 226 -14.48 -18.89 -8.79
CA GLN A 226 -13.38 -19.81 -9.05
C GLN A 226 -12.05 -19.07 -9.03
N PRO A 227 -10.93 -19.72 -8.63
CA PRO A 227 -9.61 -19.18 -8.84
C PRO A 227 -9.39 -18.87 -10.34
N MET A 228 -8.74 -17.75 -10.64
CA MET A 228 -8.29 -17.40 -11.98
C MET A 228 -6.82 -16.99 -11.88
N THR A 229 -5.94 -17.77 -12.46
CA THR A 229 -4.50 -17.49 -12.42
C THR A 229 -4.15 -16.26 -13.23
N MET A 230 -3.00 -15.64 -12.92
CA MET A 230 -2.48 -14.51 -13.70
C MET A 230 -2.21 -14.92 -15.17
N THR A 231 -1.77 -16.17 -15.40
CA THR A 231 -1.62 -16.71 -16.76
C THR A 231 -2.96 -16.74 -17.50
N GLU A 232 -3.99 -17.32 -16.89
CA GLU A 232 -5.33 -17.37 -17.49
C GLU A 232 -5.90 -15.98 -17.73
N PHE A 233 -5.72 -15.06 -16.78
CA PHE A 233 -6.15 -13.68 -16.95
C PHE A 233 -5.48 -13.01 -18.13
N ARG A 234 -4.16 -13.13 -18.27
CA ARG A 234 -3.39 -12.59 -19.41
C ARG A 234 -3.90 -13.13 -20.74
N GLU A 235 -4.13 -14.44 -20.84
CA GLU A 235 -4.65 -15.08 -22.06
C GLU A 235 -6.03 -14.53 -22.43
N ARG A 236 -6.95 -14.42 -21.47
CA ARG A 236 -8.28 -13.83 -21.67
C ARG A 236 -8.22 -12.36 -22.11
N VAL A 237 -7.32 -11.55 -21.54
CA VAL A 237 -7.12 -10.17 -21.99
C VAL A 237 -6.65 -10.13 -23.45
N GLN A 238 -5.73 -11.01 -23.84
CA GLN A 238 -5.22 -11.11 -25.21
C GLN A 238 -6.31 -11.56 -26.20
N GLU A 239 -7.19 -12.45 -25.78
CA GLU A 239 -8.36 -12.92 -26.55
C GLU A 239 -9.52 -11.90 -26.56
N LYS A 240 -9.38 -10.77 -25.85
CA LYS A 240 -10.40 -9.73 -25.70
C LYS A 240 -11.70 -10.24 -25.09
N ASP A 241 -11.59 -11.08 -24.06
CA ASP A 241 -12.75 -11.59 -23.31
C ASP A 241 -13.54 -10.42 -22.70
N THR A 242 -14.75 -10.20 -23.18
CA THR A 242 -15.65 -9.12 -22.74
C THR A 242 -16.28 -9.38 -21.38
N GLN A 243 -16.07 -10.54 -20.79
CA GLN A 243 -16.65 -10.92 -19.50
C GLN A 243 -15.71 -10.63 -18.30
N LEU A 244 -14.51 -10.11 -18.57
CA LEU A 244 -13.63 -9.58 -17.52
C LEU A 244 -14.18 -8.27 -16.98
N ASP A 245 -14.24 -8.13 -15.67
CA ASP A 245 -14.65 -6.87 -15.02
C ASP A 245 -13.46 -5.89 -14.98
N LEU A 246 -13.18 -5.26 -16.10
CA LEU A 246 -12.07 -4.32 -16.27
C LEU A 246 -12.32 -2.95 -15.60
N PHE A 247 -13.52 -2.72 -15.05
CA PHE A 247 -13.84 -1.54 -14.24
C PHE A 247 -13.54 -1.75 -12.76
N ASP A 248 -13.37 -3.00 -12.31
CA ASP A 248 -12.92 -3.30 -10.95
C ASP A 248 -11.40 -3.07 -10.85
N TRP A 249 -11.02 -1.94 -10.26
CA TRP A 249 -9.62 -1.62 -9.95
C TRP A 249 -9.18 -2.18 -8.59
N GLY A 250 -10.12 -2.64 -7.77
CA GLY A 250 -9.84 -3.01 -6.39
C GLY A 250 -9.47 -1.80 -5.53
N GLY A 251 -8.83 -2.02 -4.41
CA GLY A 251 -8.41 -0.96 -3.51
C GLY A 251 -7.20 -1.33 -2.67
N CYS A 252 -6.36 -0.35 -2.35
CA CYS A 252 -5.32 -0.51 -1.34
C CYS A 252 -5.98 -0.40 0.05
N GLY A 253 -5.95 -1.49 0.83
CA GLY A 253 -6.43 -1.51 2.22
C GLY A 253 -5.32 -1.75 3.22
N CYS A 254 -4.09 -1.32 2.91
CA CYS A 254 -2.97 -1.41 3.83
C CYS A 254 -3.28 -0.64 5.12
N MET A 255 -2.82 -1.14 6.26
CA MET A 255 -3.01 -0.56 7.61
C MET A 255 -4.45 -0.59 8.16
N VAL A 256 -5.38 -1.30 7.54
CA VAL A 256 -6.72 -1.54 8.07
C VAL A 256 -6.80 -2.98 8.58
N GLU A 257 -7.37 -3.16 9.75
CA GLU A 257 -7.66 -4.50 10.30
C GLU A 257 -8.61 -5.26 9.37
N TYR A 258 -8.33 -6.53 9.17
CA TYR A 258 -9.19 -7.43 8.41
C TYR A 258 -10.02 -8.21 9.42
N ASP A 259 -11.35 -8.17 9.27
CA ASP A 259 -12.24 -9.05 10.01
C ASP A 259 -11.84 -10.50 9.68
N GLU A 260 -11.37 -11.25 10.67
CA GLU A 260 -11.04 -12.68 10.55
C GLU A 260 -12.31 -13.57 10.48
N ASP A 261 -13.48 -12.98 10.24
CA ASP A 261 -14.70 -13.77 10.07
C ASP A 261 -14.74 -14.45 8.68
N PRO A 262 -14.87 -15.76 8.64
CA PRO A 262 -14.71 -16.61 7.45
C PRO A 262 -15.76 -16.42 6.37
#